data_a749d556cd710624d8bc55ca26bad893
#
_entry.id   a749d556cd710624d8bc55ca26bad893
#
_cell.length_a   1.000
_cell.length_b   1.000
_cell.length_c   1.000
_cell.angle_alpha   90.00
_cell.angle_beta   90.00
_cell.angle_gamma   90.00
#
_symmetry.space_group_name_H-M   'P 1'
#
loop_
_entity.id
_entity.type
_entity.pdbx_description
1 polymer ?
#
loop_
_entity_poly.entity_id
_entity_poly.type
_entity_poly.pdbx_seq_one_letter_code
_entity_poly.pdbx_strand_id
1 'polypeptide(L)'
;MRLTEQFLQETAPNLAVIGFLKIYGIIVVVLLDGVGFLRKSFRVKKEKDFNAIFKEGESVANRRFVIYRLANSQEHFRVGLSVSKKLGNAVMRNQIKRRIRHILINHGNELVDNIDFIVIARKGVENLDYAELEKNLLHVLRLAKIYQEGNRSEEENTTN
;
A
#
# COMPACT_ATOMS: atom_id res chain seq x y z
N MET A 1 -30.18 -6.40 20.08
CA MET A 1 -28.78 -6.78 20.31
C MET A 1 -28.37 -8.10 19.66
N ARG A 2 -29.15 -9.15 19.77
CA ARG A 2 -28.82 -10.46 19.16
C ARG A 2 -28.83 -10.48 17.61
N LEU A 3 -29.67 -9.71 16.97
CA LEU A 3 -29.78 -9.64 15.49
C LEU A 3 -28.57 -8.98 14.84
N THR A 4 -27.91 -8.06 15.53
CA THR A 4 -26.74 -7.34 15.01
C THR A 4 -25.48 -8.20 15.05
N GLU A 5 -25.35 -9.05 16.07
CA GLU A 5 -24.22 -9.99 16.18
C GLU A 5 -24.32 -11.12 15.14
N GLN A 6 -25.53 -11.61 14.89
CA GLN A 6 -25.78 -12.68 13.92
C GLN A 6 -25.55 -12.19 12.48
N PHE A 7 -25.96 -10.96 12.17
CA PHE A 7 -25.73 -10.35 10.85
C PHE A 7 -24.24 -10.11 10.57
N LEU A 8 -23.46 -9.76 11.60
CA LEU A 8 -22.02 -9.54 11.48
C LEU A 8 -21.24 -10.86 11.28
N GLN A 9 -21.72 -11.96 11.83
CA GLN A 9 -21.10 -13.27 11.68
C GLN A 9 -21.31 -13.90 10.29
N GLU A 10 -22.45 -13.64 9.65
CA GLU A 10 -22.76 -14.24 8.35
C GLU A 10 -22.16 -13.50 7.14
N THR A 11 -21.92 -12.19 7.26
CA THR A 11 -21.56 -11.37 6.10
C THR A 11 -20.07 -11.06 5.94
N ALA A 12 -19.25 -11.33 6.93
CA ALA A 12 -17.83 -10.98 6.84
C ALA A 12 -16.91 -11.82 7.72
N PRO A 13 -16.57 -13.04 7.32
CA PRO A 13 -15.69 -13.91 8.10
C PRO A 13 -14.29 -13.31 8.38
N ASN A 14 -13.83 -12.39 7.57
CA ASN A 14 -12.54 -11.74 7.75
C ASN A 14 -12.57 -10.45 8.58
N LEU A 15 -13.75 -9.94 8.90
CA LEU A 15 -13.89 -8.75 9.76
C LEU A 15 -13.72 -9.07 11.26
N ALA A 16 -13.94 -10.30 11.66
CA ALA A 16 -13.77 -10.75 13.05
C ALA A 16 -12.32 -10.68 13.54
N VAL A 17 -11.37 -10.69 12.61
CA VAL A 17 -9.92 -10.64 12.91
C VAL A 17 -9.44 -9.21 13.24
N ILE A 18 -10.22 -8.19 12.91
CA ILE A 18 -9.80 -6.78 13.05
C ILE A 18 -10.28 -6.18 14.38
N GLY A 19 -10.16 -6.88 15.50
CA GLY A 19 -10.41 -6.26 16.82
C GLY A 19 -11.76 -5.55 16.96
N PHE A 20 -12.79 -6.11 16.41
CA PHE A 20 -14.12 -5.55 16.20
C PHE A 20 -14.89 -5.19 17.47
N LEU A 21 -14.36 -5.61 18.61
CA LEU A 21 -15.12 -5.64 19.86
C LEU A 21 -14.99 -4.37 20.69
N LYS A 22 -14.41 -3.32 20.16
CA LYS A 22 -14.15 -2.20 21.08
C LYS A 22 -14.90 -0.92 20.86
N ILE A 23 -15.70 -0.61 20.00
CA ILE A 23 -16.44 0.68 20.09
C ILE A 23 -17.15 1.02 18.77
N TYR A 24 -18.43 1.26 18.81
CA TYR A 24 -19.31 1.65 17.70
C TYR A 24 -18.82 2.82 16.83
N GLY A 25 -18.05 3.73 17.37
CA GLY A 25 -17.48 4.86 16.63
C GLY A 25 -16.24 4.53 15.81
N ILE A 26 -15.51 3.48 16.21
CA ILE A 26 -14.28 3.05 15.50
C ILE A 26 -14.60 2.16 14.31
N ILE A 27 -15.74 1.47 14.32
CA ILE A 27 -16.20 0.59 13.25
C ILE A 27 -16.44 1.37 11.96
N VAL A 28 -17.08 2.52 12.04
CA VAL A 28 -17.33 3.39 10.87
C VAL A 28 -16.01 3.96 10.33
N VAL A 29 -15.08 4.30 11.21
CA VAL A 29 -13.75 4.79 10.80
C VAL A 29 -12.90 3.67 10.19
N VAL A 30 -12.97 2.45 10.73
CA VAL A 30 -12.25 1.29 10.19
C VAL A 30 -12.84 0.82 8.86
N LEU A 31 -14.16 0.84 8.68
CA LEU A 31 -14.80 0.56 7.39
C LEU A 31 -14.51 1.64 6.35
N LEU A 32 -14.40 2.90 6.77
CA LEU A 32 -14.00 4.01 5.90
C LEU A 32 -12.48 4.02 5.66
N ASP A 33 -11.67 3.59 6.64
CA ASP A 33 -10.22 3.41 6.48
C ASP A 33 -9.86 2.12 5.73
N GLY A 34 -10.73 1.10 5.76
CA GLY A 34 -10.56 -0.15 5.02
C GLY A 34 -10.71 -0.01 3.50
N VAL A 35 -11.36 1.04 3.04
CA VAL A 35 -11.53 1.34 1.62
C VAL A 35 -10.49 2.36 1.15
N GLY A 36 -9.20 1.99 1.19
CA GLY A 36 -8.16 2.70 0.47
C GLY A 36 -7.28 3.65 1.27
N PHE A 37 -7.19 3.53 2.60
CA PHE A 37 -6.25 4.31 3.40
C PHE A 37 -5.12 3.44 3.98
N LEU A 38 -3.94 3.60 3.43
CA LEU A 38 -2.72 3.09 4.06
C LEU A 38 -2.59 3.70 5.47
N ARG A 39 -2.49 2.87 6.50
CA ARG A 39 -2.35 3.34 7.90
C ARG A 39 -1.19 4.35 8.01
N LYS A 40 -1.30 5.27 8.96
CA LYS A 40 -0.28 6.32 9.15
C LYS A 40 1.13 5.77 9.41
N SER A 41 1.24 4.60 10.04
CA SER A 41 2.50 3.89 10.29
C SER A 41 3.21 3.44 9.01
N PHE A 42 2.47 3.09 7.98
CA PHE A 42 2.99 2.66 6.68
C PHE A 42 3.38 3.82 5.74
N ARG A 43 3.41 5.05 6.23
CA ARG A 43 3.74 6.22 5.41
C ARG A 43 5.05 6.84 5.84
N VAL A 44 5.94 7.02 4.90
CA VAL A 44 7.10 7.92 5.08
C VAL A 44 6.57 9.36 5.12
N LYS A 45 6.82 10.08 6.22
CA LYS A 45 6.28 11.44 6.43
C LYS A 45 7.36 12.49 6.70
N LYS A 46 8.43 12.09 7.37
CA LYS A 46 9.47 13.03 7.78
C LYS A 46 10.37 13.33 6.60
N GLU A 47 10.69 14.59 6.40
CA GLU A 47 11.58 15.05 5.34
C GLU A 47 12.95 14.36 5.42
N LYS A 48 13.47 14.18 6.64
CA LYS A 48 14.73 13.46 6.85
C LYS A 48 14.70 12.02 6.33
N ASP A 49 13.54 11.31 6.47
CA ASP A 49 13.40 9.95 6.00
C ASP A 49 13.36 9.91 4.46
N PHE A 50 12.65 10.86 3.84
CA PHE A 50 12.68 11.04 2.39
C PHE A 50 14.10 11.31 1.87
N ASN A 51 14.83 12.22 2.52
CA ASN A 51 16.19 12.58 2.14
C ASN A 51 17.15 11.40 2.29
N ALA A 52 17.01 10.59 3.36
CA ALA A 52 17.80 9.39 3.56
C ALA A 52 17.55 8.37 2.43
N ILE A 53 16.29 8.11 2.08
CA ILE A 53 15.93 7.17 1.02
C ILE A 53 16.48 7.64 -0.34
N PHE A 54 16.42 8.94 -0.64
CA PHE A 54 16.99 9.48 -1.90
C PHE A 54 18.51 9.44 -1.95
N LYS A 55 19.17 9.66 -0.82
CA LYS A 55 20.63 9.77 -0.75
C LYS A 55 21.32 8.41 -0.69
N GLU A 56 20.75 7.48 0.09
CA GLU A 56 21.38 6.21 0.45
C GLU A 56 20.68 5.00 -0.20
N GLY A 57 19.49 5.20 -0.73
CA GLY A 57 18.68 4.13 -1.32
C GLY A 57 19.07 3.76 -2.74
N GLU A 58 18.69 2.56 -3.11
CA GLU A 58 18.79 2.09 -4.50
C GLU A 58 17.59 2.56 -5.32
N SER A 59 17.82 2.89 -6.58
CA SER A 59 16.74 3.30 -7.49
C SER A 59 16.51 2.29 -8.61
N VAL A 60 15.25 2.02 -8.89
CA VAL A 60 14.79 1.18 -10.01
C VAL A 60 13.65 1.90 -10.71
N ALA A 61 13.61 1.83 -12.03
CA ALA A 61 12.60 2.54 -12.81
C ALA A 61 12.03 1.68 -13.93
N ASN A 62 10.77 1.96 -14.25
CA ASN A 62 10.18 1.62 -15.53
C ASN A 62 9.66 2.87 -16.27
N ARG A 63 8.94 2.69 -17.34
CA ARG A 63 8.42 3.82 -18.13
C ARG A 63 7.51 4.76 -17.32
N ARG A 64 6.77 4.24 -16.33
CA ARG A 64 5.70 4.95 -15.60
C ARG A 64 6.06 5.35 -14.19
N PHE A 65 7.00 4.65 -13.56
CA PHE A 65 7.37 4.87 -12.17
C PHE A 65 8.88 4.81 -11.94
N VAL A 66 9.32 5.51 -10.91
CA VAL A 66 10.64 5.32 -10.29
C VAL A 66 10.42 4.93 -8.84
N ILE A 67 11.13 3.91 -8.38
CA ILE A 67 11.16 3.48 -6.99
C ILE A 67 12.55 3.76 -6.43
N TYR A 68 12.61 4.44 -5.28
CA TYR A 68 13.78 4.46 -4.41
C TYR A 68 13.47 3.60 -3.21
N ARG A 69 14.39 2.73 -2.81
CA ARG A 69 14.22 1.82 -1.68
C ARG A 69 15.42 1.84 -0.75
N LEU A 70 15.16 1.72 0.55
CA LEU A 70 16.16 1.63 1.61
C LEU A 70 15.67 0.66 2.67
N ALA A 71 16.54 -0.25 3.13
CA ALA A 71 16.20 -1.13 4.24
C ALA A 71 15.90 -0.32 5.50
N ASN A 72 14.91 -0.75 6.28
CA ASN A 72 14.58 -0.16 7.57
C ASN A 72 14.61 -1.21 8.69
N SER A 73 14.53 -0.77 9.94
CA SER A 73 14.52 -1.62 11.12
C SER A 73 13.12 -1.91 11.66
N GLN A 74 12.07 -1.59 10.92
CA GLN A 74 10.68 -1.79 11.34
C GLN A 74 10.15 -3.13 10.83
N GLU A 75 9.15 -3.68 11.49
CA GLU A 75 8.51 -4.95 11.13
C GLU A 75 7.56 -4.85 9.94
N HIS A 76 7.47 -3.70 9.29
CA HIS A 76 6.61 -3.46 8.15
C HIS A 76 7.25 -2.46 7.17
N PHE A 77 6.78 -2.50 5.94
CA PHE A 77 7.19 -1.50 4.95
C PHE A 77 6.62 -0.12 5.25
N ARG A 78 7.30 0.93 4.78
CA ARG A 78 6.75 2.29 4.72
C ARG A 78 6.91 2.84 3.31
N VAL A 79 5.88 3.55 2.84
CA VAL A 79 5.85 4.12 1.49
C VAL A 79 5.67 5.64 1.50
N GLY A 80 6.46 6.31 0.69
CA GLY A 80 6.28 7.69 0.30
C GLY A 80 5.79 7.80 -1.14
N LEU A 81 4.87 8.73 -1.42
CA LEU A 81 4.33 8.94 -2.76
C LEU A 81 4.69 10.34 -3.25
N SER A 82 5.35 10.41 -4.40
CA SER A 82 5.69 11.65 -5.06
C SER A 82 4.96 11.76 -6.42
N VAL A 83 4.07 12.73 -6.54
CA VAL A 83 3.33 13.02 -7.77
C VAL A 83 3.52 14.50 -8.10
N SER A 84 4.27 14.77 -9.15
CA SER A 84 4.65 16.11 -9.58
C SER A 84 3.44 16.94 -10.03
N LYS A 85 3.52 18.25 -9.87
CA LYS A 85 2.55 19.23 -10.40
C LYS A 85 2.39 19.13 -11.93
N LYS A 86 3.38 18.59 -12.63
CA LYS A 86 3.36 18.39 -14.08
C LYS A 86 2.36 17.31 -14.54
N LEU A 87 1.88 16.45 -13.64
CA LEU A 87 0.89 15.41 -13.94
C LEU A 87 -0.57 15.89 -13.82
N GLY A 88 -0.77 17.13 -13.44
CA GLY A 88 -2.11 17.73 -13.37
C GLY A 88 -2.35 18.55 -12.11
N ASN A 89 -3.60 18.98 -11.95
CA ASN A 89 -4.04 19.75 -10.80
C ASN A 89 -4.06 18.92 -9.51
N ALA A 90 -4.39 19.52 -8.39
CA ALA A 90 -4.40 18.87 -7.07
C ALA A 90 -5.35 17.66 -7.03
N VAL A 91 -6.52 17.78 -7.68
CA VAL A 91 -7.52 16.68 -7.73
C VAL A 91 -6.95 15.47 -8.45
N MET A 92 -6.37 15.66 -9.64
CA MET A 92 -5.75 14.58 -10.42
C MET A 92 -4.60 13.93 -9.63
N ARG A 93 -3.71 14.71 -9.04
CA ARG A 93 -2.59 14.18 -8.24
C ARG A 93 -3.06 13.39 -7.03
N ASN A 94 -4.10 13.83 -6.35
CA ASN A 94 -4.70 13.09 -5.23
C ASN A 94 -5.35 11.79 -5.70
N GLN A 95 -6.00 11.79 -6.86
CA GLN A 95 -6.57 10.59 -7.46
C GLN A 95 -5.51 9.55 -7.79
N ILE A 96 -4.38 9.96 -8.39
CA ILE A 96 -3.23 9.07 -8.66
C ILE A 96 -2.70 8.48 -7.35
N LYS A 97 -2.45 9.31 -6.33
CA LYS A 97 -1.99 8.84 -5.02
C LYS A 97 -2.96 7.86 -4.37
N ARG A 98 -4.27 8.10 -4.48
CA ARG A 98 -5.31 7.23 -3.94
C ARG A 98 -5.31 5.86 -4.63
N ARG A 99 -5.20 5.82 -5.96
CA ARG A 99 -5.12 4.58 -6.74
C ARG A 99 -3.87 3.78 -6.38
N ILE A 100 -2.71 4.43 -6.30
CA ILE A 100 -1.45 3.78 -5.89
C ILE A 100 -1.59 3.17 -4.49
N ARG A 101 -2.13 3.90 -3.51
CA ARG A 101 -2.34 3.37 -2.15
C ARG A 101 -3.28 2.16 -2.15
N HIS A 102 -4.34 2.21 -2.93
CA HIS A 102 -5.29 1.11 -3.03
C HIS A 102 -4.62 -0.16 -3.57
N ILE A 103 -3.81 -0.05 -4.61
CA ILE A 103 -3.02 -1.17 -5.15
C ILE A 103 -2.07 -1.73 -4.08
N LEU A 104 -1.32 -0.87 -3.40
CA LEU A 104 -0.39 -1.30 -2.35
C LEU A 104 -1.08 -1.97 -1.16
N ILE A 105 -2.32 -1.59 -0.85
CA ILE A 105 -3.12 -2.24 0.19
C ILE A 105 -3.57 -3.62 -0.26
N ASN A 106 -4.08 -3.73 -1.49
CA ASN A 106 -4.56 -5.00 -2.04
C ASN A 106 -3.43 -6.05 -2.12
N HIS A 107 -2.21 -5.61 -2.36
CA HIS A 107 -1.02 -6.45 -2.47
C HIS A 107 -0.11 -6.40 -1.23
N GLY A 108 -0.60 -5.90 -0.11
CA GLY A 108 0.22 -5.67 1.08
C GLY A 108 0.93 -6.91 1.62
N ASN A 109 0.31 -8.09 1.51
CA ASN A 109 0.87 -9.36 1.96
C ASN A 109 1.95 -9.93 1.02
N GLU A 110 2.07 -9.39 -0.17
CA GLU A 110 3.05 -9.76 -1.20
C GLU A 110 4.24 -8.78 -1.22
N LEU A 111 4.17 -7.73 -0.39
CA LEU A 111 5.25 -6.76 -0.25
C LEU A 111 6.21 -7.18 0.86
N VAL A 112 7.50 -6.98 0.60
CA VAL A 112 8.56 -7.24 1.57
C VAL A 112 8.46 -6.27 2.75
N ASP A 113 8.55 -6.79 3.96
CA ASP A 113 8.68 -6.01 5.19
C ASP A 113 10.09 -5.41 5.35
N ASN A 114 10.28 -4.63 6.40
CA ASN A 114 11.59 -4.04 6.75
C ASN A 114 12.20 -3.14 5.66
N ILE A 115 11.35 -2.48 4.88
CA ILE A 115 11.79 -1.61 3.79
C ILE A 115 11.03 -0.29 3.75
N ASP A 116 11.75 0.79 3.51
CA ASP A 116 11.20 2.08 3.14
C ASP A 116 11.34 2.29 1.65
N PHE A 117 10.29 2.74 0.99
CA PHE A 117 10.39 3.05 -0.43
C PHE A 117 9.56 4.27 -0.83
N ILE A 118 10.01 4.95 -1.88
CA ILE A 118 9.31 6.09 -2.47
C ILE A 118 8.89 5.72 -3.87
N VAL A 119 7.61 5.90 -4.17
CA VAL A 119 7.05 5.75 -5.52
C VAL A 119 6.92 7.12 -6.15
N ILE A 120 7.63 7.35 -7.25
CA ILE A 120 7.55 8.57 -8.03
C ILE A 120 6.78 8.28 -9.32
N ALA A 121 5.65 8.95 -9.50
CA ALA A 121 4.86 8.86 -10.72
C ALA A 121 5.49 9.72 -11.84
N ARG A 122 5.72 9.12 -13.01
CA ARG A 122 6.23 9.78 -14.21
C ARG A 122 5.09 10.24 -15.11
N LYS A 123 5.39 11.14 -16.06
CA LYS A 123 4.45 11.61 -17.07
C LYS A 123 3.81 10.44 -17.83
N GLY A 124 2.50 10.54 -18.02
CA GLY A 124 1.67 9.53 -18.66
C GLY A 124 0.93 8.61 -17.70
N VAL A 125 1.25 8.66 -16.40
CA VAL A 125 0.47 7.93 -15.36
C VAL A 125 -0.94 8.48 -15.24
N GLU A 126 -1.12 9.77 -15.46
CA GLU A 126 -2.41 10.48 -15.44
C GLU A 126 -3.42 9.93 -16.46
N ASN A 127 -2.94 9.30 -17.53
CA ASN A 127 -3.77 8.77 -18.61
C ASN A 127 -4.06 7.26 -18.48
N LEU A 128 -3.47 6.59 -17.48
CA LEU A 128 -3.66 5.15 -17.28
C LEU A 128 -5.00 4.87 -16.61
N ASP A 129 -5.67 3.82 -17.04
CA ASP A 129 -6.76 3.22 -16.28
C ASP A 129 -6.21 2.51 -15.03
N TYR A 130 -7.10 1.96 -14.20
CA TYR A 130 -6.68 1.31 -12.95
C TYR A 130 -5.85 0.05 -13.20
N ALA A 131 -6.25 -0.79 -14.16
CA ALA A 131 -5.57 -2.05 -14.47
C ALA A 131 -4.16 -1.83 -15.03
N GLU A 132 -4.02 -0.85 -15.93
CA GLU A 132 -2.72 -0.45 -16.47
C GLU A 132 -1.80 0.15 -15.40
N LEU A 133 -2.38 0.97 -14.51
CA LEU A 133 -1.65 1.55 -13.38
C LEU A 133 -1.12 0.44 -12.46
N GLU A 134 -1.97 -0.51 -12.07
CA GLU A 134 -1.63 -1.66 -11.25
C GLU A 134 -0.54 -2.51 -11.89
N LYS A 135 -0.70 -2.91 -13.15
CA LYS A 135 0.29 -3.68 -13.91
C LYS A 135 1.66 -2.99 -13.92
N ASN A 136 1.71 -1.69 -14.21
CA ASN A 136 2.96 -0.94 -14.25
C ASN A 136 3.59 -0.75 -12.87
N LEU A 137 2.78 -0.57 -11.83
CA LEU A 137 3.25 -0.43 -10.46
C LEU A 137 3.82 -1.76 -9.95
N LEU A 138 3.10 -2.86 -10.10
CA LEU A 138 3.59 -4.19 -9.69
C LEU A 138 4.86 -4.59 -10.46
N HIS A 139 4.93 -4.27 -11.74
CA HIS A 139 6.14 -4.52 -12.53
C HIS A 139 7.37 -3.81 -11.96
N VAL A 140 7.29 -2.52 -11.62
CA VAL A 140 8.43 -1.80 -11.05
C VAL A 140 8.76 -2.26 -9.63
N LEU A 141 7.75 -2.66 -8.83
CA LEU A 141 7.95 -3.22 -7.50
C LEU A 141 8.66 -4.60 -7.55
N ARG A 142 8.37 -5.42 -8.56
CA ARG A 142 9.14 -6.66 -8.82
C ARG A 142 10.59 -6.37 -9.17
N LEU A 143 10.84 -5.44 -10.09
CA LEU A 143 12.19 -5.01 -10.45
C LEU A 143 12.96 -4.49 -9.23
N ALA A 144 12.28 -3.78 -8.34
CA ALA A 144 12.83 -3.30 -7.09
C ALA A 144 12.96 -4.38 -6.00
N LYS A 145 12.56 -5.63 -6.26
CA LYS A 145 12.53 -6.73 -5.28
C LYS A 145 11.72 -6.41 -4.01
N ILE A 146 10.67 -5.60 -4.16
CA ILE A 146 9.74 -5.24 -3.10
C ILE A 146 8.48 -6.10 -3.16
N TYR A 147 8.08 -6.55 -4.36
CA TYR A 147 6.94 -7.42 -4.59
C TYR A 147 7.40 -8.84 -4.89
N GLN A 148 6.84 -9.80 -4.16
CA GLN A 148 7.12 -11.24 -4.32
C GLN A 148 5.80 -11.99 -4.52
N GLU A 149 5.60 -12.53 -5.71
CA GLU A 149 4.47 -13.41 -5.98
C GLU A 149 4.63 -14.73 -5.22
N GLY A 150 3.65 -15.10 -4.41
CA GLY A 150 3.58 -16.47 -3.87
C GLY A 150 4.00 -16.67 -2.41
N ASN A 151 4.21 -15.64 -1.61
CA ASN A 151 4.54 -15.82 -0.17
C ASN A 151 3.36 -16.38 0.68
N ARG A 152 2.26 -16.78 0.03
CA ARG A 152 1.04 -17.27 0.71
C ARG A 152 0.93 -18.79 0.80
N SER A 153 1.79 -19.56 0.14
CA SER A 153 1.59 -21.00 -0.03
C SER A 153 2.50 -21.91 0.80
N GLU A 154 3.43 -21.39 1.59
CA GLU A 154 4.37 -22.24 2.32
C GLU A 154 4.12 -22.36 3.82
N GLU A 155 3.24 -21.57 4.42
CA GLU A 155 2.95 -21.66 5.86
C GLU A 155 1.81 -22.63 6.23
N GLU A 156 1.01 -23.11 5.28
CA GLU A 156 -0.11 -24.03 5.58
C GLU A 156 0.26 -25.54 5.49
N ASN A 157 1.47 -25.91 5.08
CA ASN A 157 1.85 -27.31 4.88
C ASN A 157 2.82 -27.89 5.92
N THR A 158 3.06 -27.23 7.04
CA THR A 158 3.95 -27.76 8.09
C THR A 158 3.22 -28.11 9.38
N THR A 159 1.99 -28.59 9.29
CA THR A 159 1.34 -29.21 10.45
C THR A 159 0.75 -30.55 10.05
N ASN A 160 1.62 -31.54 10.01
CA ASN A 160 1.26 -32.95 10.16
C ASN A 160 2.38 -33.68 10.91
#